data_8e1b3aea16d59d56eca83f7d7ccfc45a
#
_entry.id   8e1b3aea16d59d56eca83f7d7ccfc45a
#
_cell.length_a   1.000
_cell.length_b   1.000
_cell.length_c   1.000
_cell.angle_alpha   90.00
_cell.angle_beta   90.00
_cell.angle_gamma   90.00
#
_symmetry.space_group_name_H-M   'P 1'
#
loop_
_entity.id
_entity.type
_entity.pdbx_description
1 polymer ?
#
loop_
_entity_poly.entity_id
_entity_poly.type
_entity_poly.pdbx_seq_one_letter_code
_entity_poly.pdbx_strand_id
1 'polypeptide(L)'
;RMLFLCSTLLFMVLFSSGTENSGYLGAMIAVCLWYIGTPTRKTTPVLNTVLFVFCFILTSLSPTDIFPSYIRKTYVIPYALKALPCVLIWFKIVWEQLTLDFSEPLHRPKTLPGKEEAIDLILPCYNPQEGWERLMIEKHAELVKMLKGRSLRFIVVNDASKRGFTKDAVERLLEALPDTMIVSYDTNKGKGAAVRAGLSHSTSSITLYTDYDFPYEADSICRMVEWLESGYDVVIAVRNHTYYTHLSTRRKIMSYASRILNFTLLGLTHTDAQGGLKGFNQRGKSFLASTQVNRFLFDTEFIYKASQESDVLIKDMPADLRDNVHLPNMRRGVLAEELKNLFLIAWRG
;
A
#
# COMPACT_ATOMS: atom_id res chain seq x y z
N ARG A 1 -2.68 19.06 -17.08
CA ARG A 1 -3.66 20.18 -16.93
C ARG A 1 -3.66 20.74 -15.51
N MET A 2 -3.81 19.90 -14.46
CA MET A 2 -3.85 20.37 -13.06
C MET A 2 -2.59 21.13 -12.63
N LEU A 3 -1.39 20.62 -12.93
CA LEU A 3 -0.13 21.32 -12.62
C LEU A 3 -0.04 22.69 -13.31
N PHE A 4 -0.52 22.79 -14.54
CA PHE A 4 -0.56 24.07 -15.25
C PHE A 4 -1.48 25.06 -14.55
N LEU A 5 -2.66 24.62 -14.13
CA LEU A 5 -3.58 25.46 -13.32
C LEU A 5 -2.91 25.94 -12.02
N CYS A 6 -2.28 25.02 -11.27
CA CYS A 6 -1.58 25.36 -10.03
C CYS A 6 -0.45 26.37 -10.28
N SER A 7 0.35 26.15 -11.33
CA SER A 7 1.43 27.07 -11.73
C SER A 7 0.90 28.46 -12.07
N THR A 8 -0.17 28.55 -12.84
CA THR A 8 -0.79 29.82 -13.24
C THR A 8 -1.36 30.56 -12.03
N LEU A 9 -2.09 29.88 -11.14
CA LEU A 9 -2.64 30.48 -9.94
C LEU A 9 -1.54 31.03 -9.01
N LEU A 10 -0.47 30.25 -8.79
CA LEU A 10 0.67 30.73 -8.01
C LEU A 10 1.37 31.91 -8.68
N PHE A 11 1.59 31.86 -9.99
CA PHE A 11 2.19 32.94 -10.74
C PHE A 11 1.38 34.24 -10.59
N MET A 12 0.06 34.17 -10.76
CA MET A 12 -0.81 35.35 -10.62
C MET A 12 -0.70 35.97 -9.23
N VAL A 13 -0.61 35.17 -8.18
CA VAL A 13 -0.48 35.69 -6.80
C VAL A 13 0.91 36.25 -6.55
N LEU A 14 1.96 35.59 -6.98
CA LEU A 14 3.36 35.96 -6.69
C LEU A 14 3.81 37.20 -7.46
N PHE A 15 3.31 37.43 -8.66
CA PHE A 15 3.74 38.51 -9.56
C PHE A 15 2.69 39.62 -9.72
N SER A 16 1.59 39.58 -8.93
CA SER A 16 0.63 40.66 -8.88
C SER A 16 1.16 41.82 -8.01
N SER A 17 1.07 43.03 -8.53
CA SER A 17 1.55 44.27 -7.84
C SER A 17 0.73 44.68 -6.62
N GLY A 18 -0.42 44.04 -6.38
CA GLY A 18 -1.35 44.39 -5.30
C GLY A 18 -1.75 43.22 -4.40
N THR A 19 -0.86 42.23 -4.24
CA THR A 19 -1.23 41.02 -3.46
C THR A 19 -1.29 41.33 -1.97
N GLU A 20 -2.47 41.59 -1.46
CA GLU A 20 -2.78 41.65 -0.04
C GLU A 20 -2.88 40.22 0.58
N ASN A 21 -3.09 40.16 1.91
CA ASN A 21 -3.23 38.89 2.64
C ASN A 21 -4.32 37.98 2.05
N SER A 22 -5.39 38.55 1.51
CA SER A 22 -6.50 37.82 0.85
C SER A 22 -6.07 37.10 -0.43
N GLY A 23 -5.09 37.62 -1.17
CA GLY A 23 -4.57 37.02 -2.39
C GLY A 23 -3.89 35.66 -2.16
N TYR A 24 -3.26 35.49 -0.98
CA TYR A 24 -2.62 34.23 -0.62
C TYR A 24 -3.61 33.08 -0.40
N LEU A 25 -4.92 33.32 -0.29
CA LEU A 25 -5.92 32.28 -0.28
C LEU A 25 -5.90 31.50 -1.61
N GLY A 26 -5.80 32.21 -2.75
CA GLY A 26 -5.67 31.60 -4.07
C GLY A 26 -4.39 30.77 -4.20
N ALA A 27 -3.26 31.26 -3.65
CA ALA A 27 -2.02 30.52 -3.61
C ALA A 27 -2.14 29.22 -2.81
N MET A 28 -2.81 29.27 -1.64
CA MET A 28 -3.01 28.08 -0.82
C MET A 28 -3.91 27.03 -1.50
N ILE A 29 -4.93 27.45 -2.23
CA ILE A 29 -5.75 26.55 -3.04
C ILE A 29 -4.87 25.83 -4.08
N ALA A 30 -4.02 26.58 -4.80
CA ALA A 30 -3.10 25.98 -5.76
C ALA A 30 -2.11 25.00 -5.13
N VAL A 31 -1.57 25.34 -3.95
CA VAL A 31 -0.65 24.48 -3.18
C VAL A 31 -1.36 23.20 -2.70
N CYS A 32 -2.59 23.30 -2.22
CA CYS A 32 -3.39 22.15 -1.81
C CYS A 32 -3.67 21.21 -3.01
N LEU A 33 -4.09 21.75 -4.14
CA LEU A 33 -4.33 20.99 -5.36
C LEU A 33 -3.06 20.29 -5.86
N TRP A 34 -1.93 21.00 -5.86
CA TRP A 34 -0.63 20.43 -6.20
C TRP A 34 -0.26 19.28 -5.26
N TYR A 35 -0.42 19.47 -3.94
CA TYR A 35 -0.07 18.46 -2.94
C TYR A 35 -0.97 17.22 -3.03
N ILE A 36 -2.28 17.38 -3.16
CA ILE A 36 -3.24 16.27 -3.32
C ILE A 36 -2.92 15.45 -4.58
N GLY A 37 -2.44 16.08 -5.64
CA GLY A 37 -2.01 15.41 -6.85
C GLY A 37 -0.64 14.71 -6.78
N THR A 38 0.11 14.82 -5.67
CA THR A 38 1.44 14.21 -5.52
C THR A 38 1.47 12.71 -5.83
N PRO A 39 0.51 11.88 -5.33
CA PRO A 39 0.55 10.43 -5.55
C PRO A 39 0.37 10.00 -7.01
N THR A 40 -0.21 10.85 -7.84
CA THR A 40 -0.38 10.56 -9.29
C THR A 40 0.84 10.90 -10.13
N ARG A 41 1.91 11.35 -9.50
CA ARG A 41 3.13 11.81 -10.16
C ARG A 41 4.37 11.09 -9.61
N LYS A 42 5.30 10.76 -10.49
CA LYS A 42 6.63 10.27 -10.09
C LYS A 42 7.45 11.45 -9.52
N THR A 43 7.30 11.72 -8.22
CA THR A 43 7.95 12.84 -7.55
C THR A 43 8.35 12.44 -6.12
N THR A 44 9.15 13.27 -5.46
CA THR A 44 9.61 13.04 -4.08
C THR A 44 8.53 13.40 -3.05
N PRO A 45 7.75 12.45 -2.54
CA PRO A 45 6.61 12.75 -1.66
C PRO A 45 7.04 13.40 -0.35
N VAL A 46 8.19 13.04 0.18
CA VAL A 46 8.75 13.66 1.41
C VAL A 46 9.03 15.14 1.19
N LEU A 47 9.71 15.50 0.10
CA LEU A 47 10.00 16.89 -0.24
C LEU A 47 8.70 17.70 -0.42
N ASN A 48 7.72 17.13 -1.12
CA ASN A 48 6.44 17.79 -1.34
C ASN A 48 5.70 18.03 -0.02
N THR A 49 5.76 17.08 0.91
CA THR A 49 5.18 17.22 2.25
C THR A 49 5.89 18.32 3.05
N VAL A 50 7.22 18.35 3.03
CA VAL A 50 8.01 19.40 3.70
C VAL A 50 7.66 20.79 3.14
N LEU A 51 7.62 20.93 1.83
CA LEU A 51 7.25 22.19 1.17
C LEU A 51 5.81 22.60 1.50
N PHE A 52 4.86 21.67 1.53
CA PHE A 52 3.48 21.92 1.90
C PHE A 52 3.36 22.42 3.34
N VAL A 53 3.98 21.74 4.31
CA VAL A 53 3.97 22.12 5.73
C VAL A 53 4.66 23.47 5.92
N PHE A 54 5.78 23.71 5.26
CA PHE A 54 6.49 24.99 5.30
C PHE A 54 5.61 26.13 4.76
N CYS A 55 4.91 25.90 3.64
CA CYS A 55 3.97 26.84 3.08
C CYS A 55 2.78 27.10 4.04
N PHE A 56 2.22 26.06 4.62
CA PHE A 56 1.13 26.19 5.57
C PHE A 56 1.52 27.05 6.78
N ILE A 57 2.71 26.83 7.35
CA ILE A 57 3.21 27.58 8.51
C ILE A 57 3.45 29.06 8.16
N LEU A 58 4.21 29.34 7.10
CA LEU A 58 4.60 30.72 6.78
C LEU A 58 3.51 31.50 6.06
N THR A 59 2.72 30.87 5.19
CA THR A 59 1.72 31.60 4.40
C THR A 59 0.38 31.65 5.11
N SER A 60 -0.10 30.54 5.72
CA SER A 60 -1.41 30.48 6.36
C SER A 60 -1.41 30.82 7.85
N LEU A 61 -0.44 30.30 8.64
CA LEU A 61 -0.42 30.53 10.08
C LEU A 61 0.24 31.84 10.48
N SER A 62 1.24 32.34 9.74
CA SER A 62 1.97 33.55 10.16
C SER A 62 1.12 34.81 10.29
N PRO A 63 0.00 35.02 9.55
CA PRO A 63 -0.89 36.13 9.74
C PRO A 63 -1.77 36.02 10.99
N THR A 64 -1.91 34.83 11.57
CA THR A 64 -2.82 34.58 12.70
C THR A 64 -2.16 34.90 14.05
N ASP A 65 -2.99 35.00 15.11
CA ASP A 65 -2.50 35.25 16.48
C ASP A 65 -1.86 33.98 17.12
N ILE A 66 -1.99 32.81 16.49
CA ILE A 66 -1.32 31.57 16.90
C ILE A 66 0.20 31.67 16.64
N PHE A 67 0.60 32.46 15.63
CA PHE A 67 2.01 32.59 15.27
C PHE A 67 2.72 33.61 16.16
N PRO A 68 3.95 33.31 16.66
CA PRO A 68 4.68 34.23 17.56
C PRO A 68 4.84 35.62 16.97
N SER A 69 4.29 36.63 17.66
CA SER A 69 4.25 38.02 17.19
C SER A 69 5.64 38.62 16.98
N TYR A 70 6.62 38.24 17.80
CA TYR A 70 8.01 38.64 17.64
C TYR A 70 8.59 38.19 16.31
N ILE A 71 8.47 36.92 15.99
CA ILE A 71 8.98 36.34 14.73
C ILE A 71 8.27 37.00 13.53
N ARG A 72 6.94 37.13 13.62
CA ARG A 72 6.14 37.78 12.58
C ARG A 72 6.62 39.19 12.25
N LYS A 73 6.79 40.04 13.28
CA LYS A 73 7.16 41.45 13.10
C LYS A 73 8.61 41.65 12.73
N THR A 74 9.52 40.80 13.23
CA THR A 74 10.96 40.94 13.02
C THR A 74 11.43 40.33 11.70
N TYR A 75 10.83 39.22 11.27
CA TYR A 75 11.33 38.46 10.11
C TYR A 75 10.30 38.28 9.01
N VAL A 76 9.05 37.87 9.32
CA VAL A 76 8.09 37.48 8.28
C VAL A 76 7.62 38.70 7.48
N ILE A 77 7.25 39.78 8.14
CA ILE A 77 6.75 41.00 7.47
C ILE A 77 7.87 41.75 6.73
N PRO A 78 9.03 42.10 7.35
CA PRO A 78 10.05 42.89 6.67
C PRO A 78 10.66 42.18 5.46
N TYR A 79 10.79 40.87 5.49
CA TYR A 79 11.39 40.07 4.40
C TYR A 79 10.37 39.37 3.49
N ALA A 80 9.08 39.70 3.63
CA ALA A 80 7.99 39.10 2.84
C ALA A 80 8.03 37.55 2.83
N LEU A 81 8.43 36.93 3.94
CA LEU A 81 8.66 35.46 4.00
C LEU A 81 7.42 34.62 3.73
N LYS A 82 6.23 35.21 3.72
CA LYS A 82 5.00 34.52 3.29
C LYS A 82 5.05 34.04 1.84
N ALA A 83 5.72 34.79 0.97
CA ALA A 83 5.84 34.46 -0.44
C ALA A 83 6.86 33.35 -0.70
N LEU A 84 7.89 33.23 0.14
CA LEU A 84 9.02 32.34 -0.08
C LEU A 84 8.61 30.86 -0.35
N PRO A 85 7.78 30.21 0.49
CA PRO A 85 7.38 28.84 0.22
C PRO A 85 6.53 28.70 -1.05
N CYS A 86 5.70 29.70 -1.37
CA CYS A 86 4.94 29.70 -2.61
C CYS A 86 5.85 29.78 -3.83
N VAL A 87 6.93 30.57 -3.77
CA VAL A 87 7.97 30.64 -4.84
C VAL A 87 8.66 29.29 -5.00
N LEU A 88 9.08 28.65 -3.91
CA LEU A 88 9.75 27.36 -3.95
C LEU A 88 8.84 26.28 -4.57
N ILE A 89 7.56 26.25 -4.17
CA ILE A 89 6.57 25.32 -4.74
C ILE A 89 6.32 25.65 -6.20
N TRP A 90 6.26 26.91 -6.60
CA TRP A 90 6.08 27.29 -7.99
C TRP A 90 7.24 26.79 -8.86
N PHE A 91 8.48 26.97 -8.43
CA PHE A 91 9.65 26.41 -9.13
C PHE A 91 9.60 24.89 -9.18
N LYS A 92 9.18 24.23 -8.11
CA LYS A 92 9.00 22.78 -8.07
C LYS A 92 7.94 22.31 -9.08
N ILE A 93 6.80 23.01 -9.18
CA ILE A 93 5.76 22.72 -10.17
C ILE A 93 6.27 22.90 -11.59
N VAL A 94 6.99 23.99 -11.86
CA VAL A 94 7.59 24.23 -13.19
C VAL A 94 8.58 23.13 -13.53
N TRP A 95 9.43 22.74 -12.57
CA TRP A 95 10.37 21.62 -12.75
C TRP A 95 9.62 20.31 -13.06
N GLU A 96 8.57 20.00 -12.32
CA GLU A 96 7.72 18.81 -12.56
C GLU A 96 7.10 18.85 -13.98
N GLN A 97 6.62 20.00 -14.43
CA GLN A 97 6.06 20.16 -15.77
C GLN A 97 7.08 19.91 -16.89
N LEU A 98 8.36 20.23 -16.66
CA LEU A 98 9.42 20.08 -17.64
C LEU A 98 10.06 18.69 -17.63
N THR A 99 10.02 17.99 -16.52
CA THR A 99 10.79 16.74 -16.32
C THR A 99 9.94 15.49 -16.19
N LEU A 100 8.68 15.60 -15.76
CA LEU A 100 7.81 14.44 -15.63
C LEU A 100 7.19 14.05 -16.97
N ASP A 101 7.19 12.75 -17.23
CA ASP A 101 6.45 12.18 -18.34
C ASP A 101 4.97 12.06 -17.97
N PHE A 102 4.10 12.77 -18.69
CA PHE A 102 2.65 12.77 -18.55
C PHE A 102 1.96 11.98 -19.67
N SER A 103 2.71 11.23 -20.49
CA SER A 103 2.10 10.33 -21.46
C SER A 103 1.25 9.29 -20.71
N GLU A 104 0.06 9.03 -21.25
CA GLU A 104 -0.77 7.94 -20.73
C GLU A 104 0.00 6.63 -20.89
N PRO A 105 -0.06 5.72 -19.91
CA PRO A 105 0.58 4.43 -20.04
C PRO A 105 0.06 3.76 -21.31
N LEU A 106 0.97 3.44 -22.21
CA LEU A 106 0.66 2.69 -23.42
C LEU A 106 -0.14 1.47 -23.02
N HIS A 107 -1.33 1.35 -23.59
CA HIS A 107 -2.17 0.17 -23.41
C HIS A 107 -1.38 -1.02 -23.97
N ARG A 108 -0.64 -1.73 -23.13
CA ARG A 108 0.04 -2.95 -23.57
C ARG A 108 -1.04 -3.96 -23.95
N PRO A 109 -0.89 -4.64 -25.09
CA PRO A 109 -1.72 -5.81 -25.34
C PRO A 109 -1.48 -6.78 -24.19
N LYS A 110 -2.53 -7.01 -23.39
CA LYS A 110 -2.46 -7.86 -22.21
C LYS A 110 -2.38 -9.30 -22.72
N THR A 111 -1.28 -9.97 -22.45
CA THR A 111 -1.26 -11.43 -22.46
C THR A 111 -2.09 -11.84 -21.26
N LEU A 112 -3.37 -12.09 -21.50
CA LEU A 112 -4.26 -12.59 -20.45
C LEU A 112 -3.77 -13.99 -20.05
N PRO A 113 -3.69 -14.30 -18.74
CA PRO A 113 -3.42 -15.66 -18.29
C PRO A 113 -4.43 -16.60 -18.94
N GLY A 114 -3.96 -17.75 -19.43
CA GLY A 114 -4.86 -18.77 -19.95
C GLY A 114 -5.83 -19.24 -18.87
N LYS A 115 -7.11 -19.43 -19.20
CA LYS A 115 -8.13 -19.89 -18.24
C LYS A 115 -7.83 -21.29 -17.65
N GLU A 116 -6.88 -22.03 -18.21
CA GLU A 116 -6.48 -23.37 -17.78
C GLU A 116 -5.26 -23.38 -16.86
N GLU A 117 -4.62 -22.21 -16.63
CA GLU A 117 -3.43 -22.17 -15.80
C GLU A 117 -3.76 -22.34 -14.30
N ALA A 118 -2.89 -23.06 -13.60
CA ALA A 118 -2.98 -23.26 -12.16
C ALA A 118 -2.83 -21.91 -11.42
N ILE A 119 -3.47 -21.83 -10.27
CA ILE A 119 -3.39 -20.70 -9.34
C ILE A 119 -2.58 -21.14 -8.12
N ASP A 120 -1.58 -20.36 -7.74
CA ASP A 120 -0.83 -20.60 -6.50
C ASP A 120 -1.37 -19.69 -5.39
N LEU A 121 -1.68 -20.26 -4.22
CA LEU A 121 -2.05 -19.52 -3.02
C LEU A 121 -1.00 -19.74 -1.93
N ILE A 122 -0.24 -18.70 -1.62
CA ILE A 122 0.80 -18.72 -0.58
C ILE A 122 0.16 -18.44 0.78
N LEU A 123 0.44 -19.32 1.74
CA LEU A 123 -0.14 -19.32 3.08
C LEU A 123 1.01 -19.27 4.13
N PRO A 124 1.47 -18.08 4.53
CA PRO A 124 2.44 -17.95 5.61
C PRO A 124 1.85 -18.44 6.92
N CYS A 125 2.53 -19.33 7.61
CA CYS A 125 2.07 -20.02 8.81
C CYS A 125 3.08 -19.88 9.94
N TYR A 126 2.64 -19.35 11.09
CA TYR A 126 3.46 -19.27 12.29
C TYR A 126 2.65 -19.58 13.54
N ASN A 127 3.04 -20.63 14.26
CA ASN A 127 2.34 -21.11 15.45
C ASN A 127 0.81 -21.27 15.25
N PRO A 128 0.38 -22.03 14.25
CA PRO A 128 -1.04 -22.16 13.95
C PRO A 128 -1.82 -22.82 15.10
N GLN A 129 -3.13 -22.56 15.11
CA GLN A 129 -4.03 -23.23 16.03
C GLN A 129 -4.19 -24.70 15.66
N GLU A 130 -4.57 -25.52 16.62
CA GLU A 130 -4.88 -26.92 16.36
C GLU A 130 -6.02 -27.06 15.31
N GLY A 131 -5.89 -27.99 14.38
CA GLY A 131 -6.88 -28.19 13.32
C GLY A 131 -6.74 -27.25 12.12
N TRP A 132 -5.64 -26.48 12.02
CA TRP A 132 -5.37 -25.58 10.90
C TRP A 132 -5.38 -26.30 9.54
N GLU A 133 -4.92 -27.56 9.50
CA GLU A 133 -4.90 -28.39 8.31
C GLU A 133 -6.31 -28.71 7.81
N ARG A 134 -7.27 -28.93 8.73
CA ARG A 134 -8.68 -29.18 8.39
C ARG A 134 -9.32 -27.96 7.75
N LEU A 135 -9.05 -26.78 8.31
CA LEU A 135 -9.52 -25.52 7.73
C LEU A 135 -8.96 -25.32 6.32
N MET A 136 -7.68 -25.63 6.08
CA MET A 136 -7.07 -25.53 4.75
C MET A 136 -7.74 -26.51 3.75
N ILE A 137 -7.99 -27.75 4.15
CA ILE A 137 -8.67 -28.75 3.29
C ILE A 137 -10.09 -28.28 2.94
N GLU A 138 -10.84 -27.80 3.93
CA GLU A 138 -12.19 -27.25 3.72
C GLU A 138 -12.17 -26.05 2.77
N LYS A 139 -11.27 -25.08 3.01
CA LYS A 139 -11.15 -23.89 2.16
C LYS A 139 -10.66 -24.19 0.76
N HIS A 140 -9.78 -25.15 0.60
CA HIS A 140 -9.37 -25.60 -0.72
C HIS A 140 -10.56 -26.15 -1.53
N ALA A 141 -11.35 -27.05 -0.94
CA ALA A 141 -12.53 -27.61 -1.58
C ALA A 141 -13.58 -26.56 -1.96
N GLU A 142 -13.81 -25.58 -1.06
CA GLU A 142 -14.69 -24.43 -1.31
C GLU A 142 -14.19 -23.59 -2.50
N LEU A 143 -12.90 -23.21 -2.48
CA LEU A 143 -12.29 -22.38 -3.53
C LEU A 143 -12.26 -23.09 -4.88
N VAL A 144 -11.89 -24.36 -4.96
CA VAL A 144 -11.88 -25.12 -6.22
C VAL A 144 -13.28 -25.18 -6.83
N LYS A 145 -14.31 -25.40 -6.01
CA LYS A 145 -15.71 -25.39 -6.47
C LYS A 145 -16.10 -24.02 -7.05
N MET A 146 -15.74 -22.91 -6.38
CA MET A 146 -16.06 -21.56 -6.80
C MET A 146 -15.23 -21.12 -8.01
N LEU A 147 -13.98 -21.56 -8.11
CA LEU A 147 -13.09 -21.32 -9.25
C LEU A 147 -13.42 -22.21 -10.47
N LYS A 148 -14.59 -22.87 -10.46
CA LYS A 148 -15.10 -23.69 -11.58
C LYS A 148 -14.15 -24.79 -12.02
N GLY A 149 -13.51 -25.46 -11.07
CA GLY A 149 -12.61 -26.60 -11.29
C GLY A 149 -11.22 -26.23 -11.79
N ARG A 150 -10.81 -24.96 -11.68
CA ARG A 150 -9.43 -24.55 -11.94
C ARG A 150 -8.47 -25.20 -10.94
N SER A 151 -7.27 -25.51 -11.40
CA SER A 151 -6.23 -26.04 -10.52
C SER A 151 -5.81 -24.97 -9.51
N LEU A 152 -5.94 -25.27 -8.22
CA LEU A 152 -5.52 -24.43 -7.11
C LEU A 152 -4.48 -25.20 -6.29
N ARG A 153 -3.27 -24.65 -6.20
CA ARG A 153 -2.20 -25.24 -5.40
C ARG A 153 -1.90 -24.34 -4.19
N PHE A 154 -1.83 -24.94 -3.01
CA PHE A 154 -1.38 -24.26 -1.81
C PHE A 154 0.13 -24.35 -1.67
N ILE A 155 0.75 -23.25 -1.26
CA ILE A 155 2.16 -23.14 -0.87
C ILE A 155 2.18 -22.70 0.59
N VAL A 156 2.27 -23.64 1.51
CA VAL A 156 2.26 -23.39 2.96
C VAL A 156 3.68 -23.16 3.43
N VAL A 157 3.94 -21.99 4.02
CA VAL A 157 5.27 -21.62 4.49
C VAL A 157 5.30 -21.58 6.01
N ASN A 158 5.96 -22.54 6.62
CA ASN A 158 6.17 -22.60 8.06
C ASN A 158 7.33 -21.68 8.49
N ASP A 159 7.01 -20.54 9.06
CA ASP A 159 7.98 -19.55 9.56
C ASP A 159 8.52 -19.94 10.94
N ALA A 160 9.13 -21.15 11.04
CA ALA A 160 9.71 -21.72 12.26
C ALA A 160 8.72 -21.81 13.43
N SER A 161 7.55 -22.39 13.19
CA SER A 161 6.56 -22.64 14.24
C SER A 161 7.10 -23.55 15.34
N LYS A 162 6.87 -23.14 16.58
CA LYS A 162 7.24 -23.93 17.79
C LYS A 162 6.08 -24.76 18.32
N ARG A 163 4.86 -24.51 17.84
CA ARG A 163 3.63 -25.20 18.23
C ARG A 163 2.62 -25.21 17.08
N GLY A 164 1.73 -26.17 17.09
CA GLY A 164 0.60 -26.30 16.17
C GLY A 164 0.99 -26.87 14.78
N PHE A 165 2.18 -26.60 14.27
CA PHE A 165 2.66 -27.12 13.00
C PHE A 165 3.35 -28.49 13.22
N THR A 166 2.54 -29.53 13.45
CA THR A 166 3.02 -30.88 13.75
C THR A 166 3.19 -31.70 12.49
N LYS A 167 4.03 -32.75 12.56
CA LYS A 167 4.24 -33.68 11.44
C LYS A 167 2.94 -34.35 11.02
N ASP A 168 2.15 -34.83 11.98
CA ASP A 168 0.87 -35.49 11.72
C ASP A 168 -0.15 -34.57 11.03
N ALA A 169 -0.17 -33.26 11.39
CA ALA A 169 -1.04 -32.29 10.72
C ALA A 169 -0.61 -32.07 9.25
N VAL A 170 0.70 -32.01 9.01
CA VAL A 170 1.25 -31.88 7.65
C VAL A 170 0.95 -33.13 6.83
N GLU A 171 1.13 -34.32 7.39
CA GLU A 171 0.81 -35.60 6.71
C GLU A 171 -0.67 -35.65 6.32
N ARG A 172 -1.59 -35.34 7.24
CA ARG A 172 -3.04 -35.25 6.92
C ARG A 172 -3.36 -34.25 5.81
N LEU A 173 -2.68 -33.10 5.82
CA LEU A 173 -2.86 -32.08 4.76
C LEU A 173 -2.39 -32.63 3.41
N LEU A 174 -1.21 -33.25 3.34
CA LEU A 174 -0.65 -33.80 2.10
C LEU A 174 -1.41 -35.02 1.58
N GLU A 175 -1.96 -35.87 2.46
CA GLU A 175 -2.86 -36.96 2.07
C GLU A 175 -4.13 -36.45 1.39
N ALA A 176 -4.71 -35.36 1.91
CA ALA A 176 -5.93 -34.74 1.34
C ALA A 176 -5.64 -33.86 0.11
N LEU A 177 -4.51 -33.16 0.10
CA LEU A 177 -4.11 -32.22 -0.95
C LEU A 177 -2.66 -32.53 -1.40
N PRO A 178 -2.43 -33.53 -2.23
CA PRO A 178 -1.08 -34.02 -2.62
C PRO A 178 -0.24 -32.92 -3.32
N ASP A 179 -0.87 -32.00 -4.05
CA ASP A 179 -0.21 -30.94 -4.79
C ASP A 179 0.26 -29.77 -3.88
N THR A 180 -0.06 -29.81 -2.58
CA THR A 180 0.36 -28.80 -1.63
C THR A 180 1.87 -28.82 -1.43
N MET A 181 2.51 -27.65 -1.57
CA MET A 181 3.92 -27.51 -1.27
C MET A 181 4.12 -27.01 0.17
N ILE A 182 4.96 -27.71 0.93
CA ILE A 182 5.38 -27.28 2.27
C ILE A 182 6.80 -26.72 2.21
N VAL A 183 6.96 -25.47 2.62
CA VAL A 183 8.26 -24.79 2.76
C VAL A 183 8.51 -24.54 4.25
N SER A 184 9.64 -24.95 4.79
CA SER A 184 9.97 -24.77 6.21
C SER A 184 11.42 -24.31 6.38
N TYR A 185 11.68 -23.53 7.43
CA TYR A 185 13.02 -23.16 7.88
C TYR A 185 13.05 -23.00 9.41
N ASP A 186 14.25 -23.00 10.01
CA ASP A 186 14.45 -23.18 11.45
C ASP A 186 14.35 -21.90 12.28
N THR A 187 14.39 -20.73 11.66
CA THR A 187 14.36 -19.43 12.36
C THR A 187 13.21 -18.56 11.85
N ASN A 188 12.42 -18.00 12.77
CA ASN A 188 11.35 -17.05 12.42
C ASN A 188 11.94 -15.81 11.75
N LYS A 189 11.54 -15.58 10.51
CA LYS A 189 12.02 -14.45 9.68
C LYS A 189 10.94 -13.38 9.47
N GLY A 190 9.68 -13.69 9.79
CA GLY A 190 8.54 -12.80 9.66
C GLY A 190 7.74 -13.01 8.38
N LYS A 191 6.50 -12.46 8.37
CA LYS A 191 5.50 -12.70 7.32
C LYS A 191 6.01 -12.38 5.91
N GLY A 192 6.70 -11.24 5.72
CA GLY A 192 7.24 -10.86 4.41
C GLY A 192 8.27 -11.82 3.88
N ALA A 193 9.17 -12.32 4.75
CA ALA A 193 10.13 -13.34 4.37
C ALA A 193 9.44 -14.67 4.01
N ALA A 194 8.40 -15.06 4.77
CA ALA A 194 7.63 -16.25 4.49
C ALA A 194 6.90 -16.17 3.15
N VAL A 195 6.26 -15.03 2.85
CA VAL A 195 5.59 -14.84 1.55
C VAL A 195 6.60 -14.90 0.39
N ARG A 196 7.77 -14.28 0.52
CA ARG A 196 8.83 -14.38 -0.51
C ARG A 196 9.38 -15.81 -0.66
N ALA A 197 9.54 -16.54 0.44
CA ALA A 197 9.93 -17.94 0.39
C ALA A 197 8.89 -18.80 -0.37
N GLY A 198 7.60 -18.57 -0.12
CA GLY A 198 6.53 -19.22 -0.89
C GLY A 198 6.56 -18.80 -2.36
N LEU A 199 6.80 -17.52 -2.63
CA LEU A 199 6.86 -16.98 -3.98
C LEU A 199 7.97 -17.64 -4.83
N SER A 200 9.12 -17.96 -4.25
CA SER A 200 10.23 -18.62 -4.97
C SER A 200 9.86 -20.02 -5.46
N HIS A 201 8.80 -20.62 -4.92
CA HIS A 201 8.26 -21.92 -5.34
C HIS A 201 7.00 -21.80 -6.21
N SER A 202 6.51 -20.58 -6.44
CA SER A 202 5.35 -20.34 -7.29
C SER A 202 5.73 -20.36 -8.75
N THR A 203 5.05 -21.22 -9.52
CA THR A 203 5.24 -21.40 -10.97
C THR A 203 4.05 -20.89 -11.79
N SER A 204 2.90 -20.68 -11.16
CA SER A 204 1.66 -20.27 -11.82
C SER A 204 1.72 -18.83 -12.33
N SER A 205 0.98 -18.49 -13.38
CA SER A 205 0.88 -17.12 -13.90
C SER A 205 0.13 -16.19 -12.95
N ILE A 206 -0.80 -16.72 -12.15
CA ILE A 206 -1.54 -16.02 -11.10
C ILE A 206 -1.11 -16.58 -9.75
N THR A 207 -0.72 -15.68 -8.86
CA THR A 207 -0.35 -16.03 -7.49
C THR A 207 -1.04 -15.07 -6.53
N LEU A 208 -1.57 -15.64 -5.46
CA LEU A 208 -2.16 -14.90 -4.36
C LEU A 208 -1.43 -15.25 -3.07
N TYR A 209 -1.57 -14.40 -2.06
CA TYR A 209 -1.29 -14.79 -0.68
C TYR A 209 -2.38 -14.29 0.26
N THR A 210 -2.61 -15.06 1.32
CA THR A 210 -3.47 -14.69 2.44
C THR A 210 -2.97 -15.34 3.73
N ASP A 211 -3.51 -14.94 4.86
CA ASP A 211 -3.18 -15.57 6.13
C ASP A 211 -3.73 -17.01 6.18
N TYR A 212 -3.03 -17.91 6.88
CA TYR A 212 -3.35 -19.35 6.93
C TYR A 212 -4.74 -19.64 7.54
N ASP A 213 -5.31 -18.71 8.28
CA ASP A 213 -6.64 -18.78 8.93
C ASP A 213 -7.77 -18.25 8.04
N PHE A 214 -7.46 -17.87 6.79
CA PHE A 214 -8.42 -17.40 5.78
C PHE A 214 -9.38 -16.34 6.32
N PRO A 215 -8.91 -15.15 6.68
CA PRO A 215 -9.76 -14.13 7.26
C PRO A 215 -10.79 -13.54 6.29
N TYR A 216 -10.58 -13.73 4.98
CA TYR A 216 -11.45 -13.22 3.93
C TYR A 216 -12.42 -14.30 3.45
N GLU A 217 -13.61 -13.87 3.00
CA GLU A 217 -14.58 -14.75 2.35
C GLU A 217 -14.00 -15.32 1.05
N ALA A 218 -14.38 -16.55 0.73
CA ALA A 218 -13.91 -17.25 -0.49
C ALA A 218 -14.27 -16.48 -1.77
N ASP A 219 -15.42 -15.82 -1.80
CA ASP A 219 -15.84 -14.93 -2.90
C ASP A 219 -14.84 -13.82 -3.18
N SER A 220 -14.26 -13.23 -2.12
CA SER A 220 -13.22 -12.20 -2.27
C SER A 220 -11.95 -12.73 -2.95
N ILE A 221 -11.56 -13.97 -2.66
CA ILE A 221 -10.42 -14.64 -3.31
C ILE A 221 -10.74 -14.91 -4.79
N CYS A 222 -11.92 -15.41 -5.10
CA CYS A 222 -12.34 -15.66 -6.48
C CYS A 222 -12.42 -14.38 -7.32
N ARG A 223 -13.02 -13.31 -6.79
CA ARG A 223 -13.06 -12.00 -7.46
C ARG A 223 -11.65 -11.44 -7.71
N MET A 224 -10.70 -11.69 -6.82
CA MET A 224 -9.32 -11.28 -7.03
C MET A 224 -8.69 -11.98 -8.25
N VAL A 225 -8.94 -13.27 -8.42
CA VAL A 225 -8.52 -14.02 -9.61
C VAL A 225 -9.13 -13.43 -10.87
N GLU A 226 -10.42 -13.12 -10.87
CA GLU A 226 -11.13 -12.51 -12.02
C GLU A 226 -10.52 -11.17 -12.43
N TRP A 227 -10.14 -10.32 -11.46
CA TRP A 227 -9.47 -9.06 -11.75
C TRP A 227 -8.07 -9.26 -12.35
N LEU A 228 -7.29 -10.24 -11.87
CA LEU A 228 -5.99 -10.58 -12.46
C LEU A 228 -6.14 -11.11 -13.88
N GLU A 229 -7.15 -11.94 -14.14
CA GLU A 229 -7.49 -12.44 -15.48
C GLU A 229 -7.94 -11.30 -16.41
N SER A 230 -8.59 -10.27 -15.88
CA SER A 230 -8.96 -9.09 -16.66
C SER A 230 -7.75 -8.21 -17.01
N GLY A 231 -6.55 -8.61 -16.55
CA GLY A 231 -5.25 -8.02 -16.94
C GLY A 231 -4.71 -6.98 -15.97
N TYR A 232 -5.15 -6.94 -14.71
CA TYR A 232 -4.45 -6.20 -13.68
C TYR A 232 -3.16 -6.95 -13.29
N ASP A 233 -2.11 -6.19 -12.96
CA ASP A 233 -0.83 -6.77 -12.55
C ASP A 233 -0.82 -7.10 -11.06
N VAL A 234 -1.48 -6.25 -10.27
CA VAL A 234 -1.62 -6.41 -8.82
C VAL A 234 -3.05 -6.08 -8.40
N VAL A 235 -3.63 -6.90 -7.53
CA VAL A 235 -4.94 -6.68 -6.92
C VAL A 235 -4.80 -6.69 -5.41
N ILE A 236 -5.32 -5.65 -4.76
CA ILE A 236 -5.23 -5.43 -3.31
C ILE A 236 -6.63 -5.57 -2.74
N ALA A 237 -6.82 -6.45 -1.77
CA ALA A 237 -8.04 -6.51 -0.99
C ALA A 237 -8.10 -5.32 -0.02
N VAL A 238 -9.08 -4.46 -0.20
CA VAL A 238 -9.36 -3.31 0.66
C VAL A 238 -10.52 -3.67 1.58
N ARG A 239 -10.31 -3.51 2.87
CA ARG A 239 -11.34 -3.80 3.88
C ARG A 239 -12.54 -2.87 3.70
N ASN A 240 -13.73 -3.45 3.67
CA ASN A 240 -14.97 -2.74 3.45
C ASN A 240 -15.30 -1.77 4.60
N HIS A 241 -16.18 -0.77 4.35
CA HIS A 241 -16.60 0.22 5.37
C HIS A 241 -17.21 -0.44 6.62
N THR A 242 -17.92 -1.56 6.47
CA THR A 242 -18.48 -2.36 7.56
C THR A 242 -17.41 -2.87 8.55
N TYR A 243 -16.20 -3.16 8.08
CA TYR A 243 -15.07 -3.51 8.95
C TYR A 243 -14.75 -2.40 9.97
N TYR A 244 -14.77 -1.13 9.51
CA TYR A 244 -14.43 0.00 10.36
C TYR A 244 -15.50 0.30 11.40
N THR A 245 -16.76 -0.10 11.19
CA THR A 245 -17.83 0.10 12.18
C THR A 245 -17.60 -0.69 13.46
N HIS A 246 -17.00 -1.88 13.36
CA HIS A 246 -16.73 -2.78 14.50
C HIS A 246 -15.37 -2.54 15.18
N LEU A 247 -14.54 -1.62 14.66
CA LEU A 247 -13.25 -1.32 15.27
C LEU A 247 -13.37 -0.36 16.46
N SER A 248 -12.54 -0.59 17.49
CA SER A 248 -12.35 0.38 18.56
C SER A 248 -11.82 1.72 18.04
N THR A 249 -12.19 2.83 18.69
CA THR A 249 -11.76 4.19 18.29
C THR A 249 -10.25 4.30 18.16
N ARG A 250 -9.49 3.67 19.06
CA ARG A 250 -8.03 3.64 19.03
C ARG A 250 -7.48 3.00 17.75
N ARG A 251 -8.08 1.89 17.29
CA ARG A 251 -7.68 1.22 16.05
C ARG A 251 -8.02 2.06 14.82
N LYS A 252 -9.16 2.75 14.83
CA LYS A 252 -9.53 3.69 13.76
C LYS A 252 -8.47 4.79 13.62
N ILE A 253 -8.10 5.43 14.73
CA ILE A 253 -7.06 6.48 14.75
C ILE A 253 -5.73 5.95 14.21
N MET A 254 -5.29 4.76 14.65
CA MET A 254 -4.04 4.15 14.17
C MET A 254 -4.09 3.86 12.66
N SER A 255 -5.22 3.36 12.15
CA SER A 255 -5.41 3.12 10.72
C SER A 255 -5.36 4.41 9.90
N TYR A 256 -6.01 5.49 10.36
CA TYR A 256 -5.93 6.80 9.71
C TYR A 256 -4.50 7.37 9.74
N ALA A 257 -3.81 7.29 10.88
CA ALA A 257 -2.43 7.74 11.01
C ALA A 257 -1.50 6.98 10.05
N SER A 258 -1.65 5.65 9.94
CA SER A 258 -0.87 4.84 8.99
C SER A 258 -1.11 5.25 7.54
N ARG A 259 -2.37 5.54 7.15
CA ARG A 259 -2.70 6.02 5.80
C ARG A 259 -2.09 7.38 5.51
N ILE A 260 -2.18 8.31 6.47
CA ILE A 260 -1.56 9.64 6.34
C ILE A 260 -0.04 9.48 6.17
N LEU A 261 0.61 8.63 6.97
CA LEU A 261 2.05 8.38 6.85
C LEU A 261 2.42 7.76 5.51
N ASN A 262 1.67 6.76 5.03
CA ASN A 262 1.90 6.16 3.72
C ASN A 262 1.72 7.19 2.58
N PHE A 263 0.71 8.04 2.68
CA PHE A 263 0.50 9.11 1.72
C PHE A 263 1.63 10.15 1.75
N THR A 264 1.99 10.64 2.94
CA THR A 264 2.96 11.75 3.09
C THR A 264 4.40 11.33 2.84
N LEU A 265 4.77 10.09 3.21
CA LEU A 265 6.14 9.59 3.08
C LEU A 265 6.38 8.84 1.77
N LEU A 266 5.38 8.08 1.30
CA LEU A 266 5.51 7.21 0.14
C LEU A 266 4.68 7.67 -1.08
N GLY A 267 3.77 8.64 -0.92
CA GLY A 267 2.87 9.05 -1.98
C GLY A 267 1.82 7.99 -2.35
N LEU A 268 1.57 7.02 -1.47
CA LEU A 268 0.62 5.94 -1.74
C LEU A 268 -0.83 6.41 -1.59
N THR A 269 -1.61 6.24 -2.67
CA THR A 269 -3.08 6.47 -2.67
C THR A 269 -3.89 5.25 -2.29
N HIS A 270 -3.29 4.05 -2.39
CA HIS A 270 -3.97 2.82 -2.06
C HIS A 270 -4.34 2.76 -0.58
N THR A 271 -5.64 2.62 -0.31
CA THR A 271 -6.22 2.87 1.01
C THR A 271 -5.89 1.80 2.05
N ASP A 272 -5.56 0.59 1.64
CA ASP A 272 -5.28 -0.54 2.54
C ASP A 272 -4.07 -1.37 2.09
N ALA A 273 -2.91 -0.71 1.95
CA ALA A 273 -1.69 -1.39 1.54
C ALA A 273 -1.30 -2.57 2.45
N GLN A 274 -1.79 -2.61 3.70
CA GLN A 274 -1.54 -3.67 4.69
C GLN A 274 -2.63 -4.76 4.74
N GLY A 275 -3.59 -4.75 3.80
CA GLY A 275 -4.59 -5.82 3.70
C GLY A 275 -3.94 -7.19 3.51
N GLY A 276 -4.35 -8.21 4.28
CA GLY A 276 -3.72 -9.54 4.31
C GLY A 276 -4.00 -10.43 3.10
N LEU A 277 -4.81 -9.99 2.13
CA LEU A 277 -5.07 -10.69 0.88
C LEU A 277 -4.61 -9.85 -0.30
N LYS A 278 -3.71 -10.38 -1.12
CA LYS A 278 -3.25 -9.78 -2.37
C LYS A 278 -3.03 -10.82 -3.44
N GLY A 279 -3.23 -10.41 -4.68
CA GLY A 279 -2.96 -11.22 -5.84
C GLY A 279 -2.13 -10.47 -6.87
N PHE A 280 -1.41 -11.20 -7.69
CA PHE A 280 -0.54 -10.63 -8.72
C PHE A 280 -0.25 -11.64 -9.83
N ASN A 281 0.02 -11.11 -11.02
CA ASN A 281 0.50 -11.85 -12.16
C ASN A 281 2.04 -11.96 -12.15
N GLN A 282 2.64 -12.47 -13.22
CA GLN A 282 4.09 -12.63 -13.35
C GLN A 282 4.86 -11.31 -13.17
N ARG A 283 4.27 -10.19 -13.62
CA ARG A 283 4.89 -8.87 -13.44
C ARG A 283 4.83 -8.41 -11.98
N GLY A 284 3.69 -8.59 -11.32
CA GLY A 284 3.52 -8.29 -9.90
C GLY A 284 4.45 -9.11 -9.00
N LYS A 285 4.75 -10.38 -9.39
CA LYS A 285 5.74 -11.22 -8.69
C LYS A 285 7.10 -10.56 -8.56
N SER A 286 7.59 -9.89 -9.61
CA SER A 286 8.92 -9.26 -9.60
C SER A 286 9.04 -8.17 -8.54
N PHE A 287 7.98 -7.39 -8.33
CA PHE A 287 7.97 -6.35 -7.30
C PHE A 287 7.96 -6.96 -5.89
N LEU A 288 7.14 -7.99 -5.66
CA LEU A 288 7.11 -8.67 -4.38
C LEU A 288 8.46 -9.36 -4.06
N ALA A 289 9.05 -10.01 -5.05
CA ALA A 289 10.37 -10.65 -4.90
C ALA A 289 11.47 -9.64 -4.55
N SER A 290 11.37 -8.40 -5.03
CA SER A 290 12.34 -7.33 -4.78
C SER A 290 12.22 -6.69 -3.39
N THR A 291 11.16 -6.98 -2.61
CA THR A 291 10.97 -6.41 -1.27
C THR A 291 12.05 -6.89 -0.29
N GLN A 292 12.41 -6.04 0.66
CA GLN A 292 13.46 -6.31 1.66
C GLN A 292 12.91 -6.39 3.09
N VAL A 293 11.77 -5.76 3.35
CA VAL A 293 11.13 -5.81 4.66
C VAL A 293 10.63 -7.23 4.95
N ASN A 294 11.00 -7.77 6.10
CA ASN A 294 10.67 -9.15 6.47
C ASN A 294 9.38 -9.27 7.28
N ARG A 295 8.93 -8.19 7.94
CA ARG A 295 7.74 -8.18 8.80
C ARG A 295 6.53 -7.59 8.08
N PHE A 296 5.62 -6.94 8.81
CA PHE A 296 4.31 -6.54 8.29
C PHE A 296 4.35 -5.46 7.20
N LEU A 297 5.32 -4.54 7.22
CA LEU A 297 5.41 -3.49 6.18
C LEU A 297 5.93 -3.96 4.82
N PHE A 298 6.26 -5.24 4.64
CA PHE A 298 6.56 -5.78 3.31
C PHE A 298 5.41 -5.55 2.34
N ASP A 299 4.18 -5.61 2.83
CA ASP A 299 2.96 -5.30 2.09
C ASP A 299 2.97 -3.87 1.52
N THR A 300 3.35 -2.91 2.36
CA THR A 300 3.46 -1.49 1.95
C THR A 300 4.63 -1.30 0.98
N GLU A 301 5.79 -1.92 1.24
CA GLU A 301 6.94 -1.88 0.33
C GLU A 301 6.61 -2.46 -1.04
N PHE A 302 5.88 -3.58 -1.08
CA PHE A 302 5.45 -4.22 -2.31
C PHE A 302 4.59 -3.26 -3.16
N ILE A 303 3.55 -2.70 -2.57
CA ILE A 303 2.65 -1.79 -3.28
C ILE A 303 3.37 -0.50 -3.68
N TYR A 304 4.25 0.02 -2.82
CA TYR A 304 5.06 1.18 -3.13
C TYR A 304 5.93 0.94 -4.37
N LYS A 305 6.68 -0.16 -4.41
CA LYS A 305 7.51 -0.50 -5.58
C LYS A 305 6.68 -0.70 -6.85
N ALA A 306 5.54 -1.37 -6.76
CA ALA A 306 4.65 -1.55 -7.90
C ALA A 306 4.07 -0.21 -8.39
N SER A 307 3.75 0.72 -7.49
CA SER A 307 3.19 2.04 -7.83
C SER A 307 4.21 3.01 -8.44
N GLN A 308 5.52 2.74 -8.30
CA GLN A 308 6.56 3.56 -8.94
C GLN A 308 6.61 3.36 -10.47
N GLU A 309 6.07 2.26 -10.97
CA GLU A 309 5.98 1.98 -12.40
C GLU A 309 4.63 2.45 -12.96
N SER A 310 4.66 3.41 -13.91
CA SER A 310 3.45 4.04 -14.44
C SER A 310 2.56 3.12 -15.29
N ASP A 311 3.12 2.02 -15.79
CA ASP A 311 2.46 1.05 -16.64
C ASP A 311 2.05 -0.23 -15.90
N VAL A 312 2.18 -0.26 -14.57
CA VAL A 312 1.66 -1.31 -13.70
C VAL A 312 0.21 -1.00 -13.32
N LEU A 313 -0.67 -1.94 -13.58
CA LEU A 313 -2.09 -1.80 -13.27
C LEU A 313 -2.37 -2.38 -11.89
N ILE A 314 -2.59 -1.51 -10.93
CA ILE A 314 -2.96 -1.89 -9.56
C ILE A 314 -4.46 -1.66 -9.37
N LYS A 315 -5.17 -2.64 -8.79
CA LYS A 315 -6.61 -2.58 -8.48
C LYS A 315 -6.86 -2.68 -6.99
N ASP A 316 -7.50 -1.69 -6.42
CA ASP A 316 -8.12 -1.78 -5.10
C ASP A 316 -9.48 -2.47 -5.25
N MET A 317 -9.65 -3.61 -4.57
CA MET A 317 -10.86 -4.43 -4.62
C MET A 317 -11.47 -4.52 -3.22
N PRO A 318 -12.73 -4.08 -3.02
CA PRO A 318 -13.42 -4.31 -1.75
C PRO A 318 -13.49 -5.81 -1.43
N ALA A 319 -13.09 -6.19 -0.23
CA ALA A 319 -13.11 -7.57 0.22
C ALA A 319 -13.80 -7.67 1.58
N ASP A 320 -14.59 -8.75 1.71
CA ASP A 320 -15.36 -9.03 2.91
C ASP A 320 -14.58 -9.98 3.82
N LEU A 321 -14.55 -9.66 5.10
CA LEU A 321 -13.99 -10.53 6.13
C LEU A 321 -15.07 -11.51 6.61
N ARG A 322 -14.64 -12.72 6.96
CA ARG A 322 -15.52 -13.68 7.61
C ARG A 322 -15.98 -13.16 8.99
N ASP A 323 -17.16 -13.58 9.39
CA ASP A 323 -17.65 -13.32 10.75
C ASP A 323 -16.68 -13.93 11.78
N ASN A 324 -16.51 -13.24 12.90
CA ASN A 324 -15.67 -13.69 14.05
C ASN A 324 -14.15 -13.73 13.82
N VAL A 325 -13.60 -13.00 12.87
CA VAL A 325 -12.15 -12.87 12.74
C VAL A 325 -11.57 -12.03 13.89
N HIS A 326 -10.77 -12.68 14.74
CA HIS A 326 -10.04 -11.99 15.81
C HIS A 326 -8.71 -11.44 15.29
N LEU A 327 -8.65 -10.13 15.12
CA LEU A 327 -7.40 -9.45 14.75
C LEU A 327 -6.53 -9.23 15.99
N PRO A 328 -5.30 -9.76 16.03
CA PRO A 328 -4.43 -9.60 17.20
C PRO A 328 -4.03 -8.14 17.43
N ASN A 329 -3.82 -7.77 18.68
CA ASN A 329 -3.31 -6.44 19.02
C ASN A 329 -1.80 -6.34 18.73
N MET A 330 -1.39 -5.31 18.00
CA MET A 330 0.04 -5.02 17.80
C MET A 330 0.70 -4.63 19.11
N ARG A 331 1.85 -5.26 19.43
CA ARG A 331 2.69 -4.90 20.58
C ARG A 331 3.42 -3.59 20.29
N ARG A 332 3.66 -2.74 21.32
CA ARG A 332 4.30 -1.42 21.17
C ARG A 332 5.69 -1.49 20.50
N GLY A 333 6.48 -2.54 20.78
CA GLY A 333 7.80 -2.73 20.16
C GLY A 333 7.75 -2.96 18.64
N VAL A 334 6.70 -3.64 18.16
CA VAL A 334 6.47 -3.85 16.72
C VAL A 334 6.20 -2.52 16.02
N LEU A 335 5.45 -1.61 16.64
CA LEU A 335 5.13 -0.31 16.05
C LEU A 335 6.38 0.56 15.79
N ALA A 336 7.33 0.56 16.72
CA ALA A 336 8.59 1.32 16.54
C ALA A 336 9.44 0.76 15.40
N GLU A 337 9.53 -0.58 15.29
CA GLU A 337 10.23 -1.26 14.21
C GLU A 337 9.56 -0.97 12.84
N GLU A 338 8.24 -0.98 12.79
CA GLU A 338 7.49 -0.67 11.57
C GLU A 338 7.64 0.80 11.15
N LEU A 339 7.67 1.75 12.08
CA LEU A 339 7.98 3.14 11.75
C LEU A 339 9.38 3.29 11.15
N LYS A 340 10.39 2.61 11.73
CA LYS A 340 11.75 2.58 11.16
C LYS A 340 11.74 2.00 9.74
N ASN A 341 11.04 0.90 9.52
CA ASN A 341 10.93 0.28 8.20
C ASN A 341 10.25 1.22 7.20
N LEU A 342 9.23 1.98 7.60
CA LEU A 342 8.57 2.96 6.74
C LEU A 342 9.52 4.07 6.27
N PHE A 343 10.35 4.60 7.17
CA PHE A 343 11.39 5.56 6.80
C PHE A 343 12.45 4.95 5.88
N LEU A 344 12.82 3.69 6.10
CA LEU A 344 13.77 2.99 5.23
C LEU A 344 13.20 2.78 3.81
N ILE A 345 11.91 2.46 3.67
CA ILE A 345 11.23 2.35 2.38
C ILE A 345 11.26 3.72 1.68
N ALA A 346 10.90 4.80 2.39
CA ALA A 346 10.89 6.15 1.83
C ALA A 346 12.28 6.67 1.42
N TRP A 347 13.34 6.20 2.08
CA TRP A 347 14.72 6.60 1.78
C TRP A 347 15.33 5.85 0.60
N ARG A 348 14.90 4.60 0.39
CA ARG A 348 15.46 3.70 -0.65
C ARG A 348 14.73 3.79 -2.01
N GLY A 349 13.53 4.33 -2.03
CA GLY A 349 12.75 4.57 -3.25
C GLY A 349 12.93 5.99 -3.73
#